data_85f4b49ba32b9d64782037ca9a0fb3d0
#
_entry.id   85f4b49ba32b9d64782037ca9a0fb3d0
#
_cell.length_a   1.000
_cell.length_b   1.000
_cell.length_c   1.000
_cell.angle_alpha   90.00
_cell.angle_beta   90.00
_cell.angle_gamma   90.00
#
_symmetry.space_group_name_H-M   'P 1'
#
loop_
_entity.id
_entity.type
_entity.pdbx_description
1 polymer ?
#
loop_
_entity_poly.entity_id
_entity_poly.type
_entity_poly.pdbx_seq_one_letter_code
_entity_poly.pdbx_strand_id
1 'polypeptide(L)'
;MKNEKYKLRYLPLFEQDLIQTVSYITNVLKNTDAAEKLVNDIEDAIQERLEYTLAFEPFPSKKRDYPYYRIYVRNYVIYYVVIGDVMEVRRFLYGARDTNRYL
;
A
#
# COMPACT_ATOMS: atom_id res chain seq x y z
N MET A 1 -10.93 3.91 19.85
CA MET A 1 -9.86 4.82 20.21
C MET A 1 -8.80 4.85 19.15
N LYS A 2 -8.33 6.02 18.82
CA LYS A 2 -7.33 6.16 17.80
C LYS A 2 -6.00 5.60 18.21
N ASN A 3 -5.27 5.13 17.23
CA ASN A 3 -3.99 4.54 17.45
C ASN A 3 -2.89 5.49 16.99
N GLU A 4 -2.75 6.58 17.72
CA GLU A 4 -1.85 7.64 17.30
C GLU A 4 -0.40 7.29 17.43
N LYS A 5 -0.10 6.12 17.96
CA LYS A 5 1.28 5.79 18.27
C LYS A 5 2.02 5.17 17.12
N TYR A 6 1.33 4.81 16.06
CA TYR A 6 2.00 4.18 14.92
C TYR A 6 2.65 5.22 14.04
N LYS A 7 3.86 4.91 13.64
CA LYS A 7 4.63 5.74 12.72
C LYS A 7 4.56 5.13 11.34
N LEU A 8 4.60 5.98 10.34
CA LEU A 8 4.47 5.54 8.96
C LEU A 8 5.83 5.53 8.29
N ARG A 9 6.13 4.43 7.59
CA ARG A 9 7.37 4.31 6.84
C ARG A 9 7.08 3.68 5.49
N TYR A 10 7.72 4.19 4.45
CA TYR A 10 7.57 3.67 3.09
C TYR A 10 8.86 3.01 2.67
N LEU A 11 8.77 1.80 2.12
CA LEU A 11 9.94 1.16 1.55
C LEU A 11 10.16 1.65 0.13
N PRO A 12 11.42 1.65 -0.34
CA PRO A 12 11.72 2.05 -1.71
C PRO A 12 10.95 1.26 -2.76
N LEU A 13 10.71 -0.03 -2.54
CA LEU A 13 9.97 -0.84 -3.49
C LEU A 13 8.53 -0.34 -3.66
N PHE A 14 7.90 0.08 -2.56
CA PHE A 14 6.57 0.66 -2.66
C PHE A 14 6.60 1.91 -3.53
N GLU A 15 7.59 2.76 -3.31
CA GLU A 15 7.69 4.00 -4.07
C GLU A 15 7.94 3.72 -5.54
N GLN A 16 8.77 2.72 -5.85
CA GLN A 16 9.02 2.33 -7.23
C GLN A 16 7.75 1.80 -7.89
N ASP A 17 7.00 0.95 -7.17
CA ASP A 17 5.73 0.43 -7.68
C ASP A 17 4.80 1.58 -8.04
N LEU A 18 4.70 2.56 -7.15
CA LEU A 18 3.80 3.70 -7.33
C LEU A 18 4.22 4.55 -8.51
N ILE A 19 5.52 4.85 -8.60
CA ILE A 19 6.05 5.65 -9.70
C ILE A 19 5.77 4.98 -11.04
N GLN A 20 5.96 3.67 -11.14
CA GLN A 20 5.69 2.95 -12.38
C GLN A 20 4.23 3.09 -12.80
N THR A 21 3.31 2.96 -11.85
CA THR A 21 1.90 3.08 -12.14
C THR A 21 1.54 4.50 -12.56
N VAL A 22 2.04 5.49 -11.82
CA VAL A 22 1.76 6.89 -12.13
C VAL A 22 2.32 7.26 -13.51
N SER A 23 3.54 6.80 -13.80
CA SER A 23 4.16 7.06 -15.10
C SER A 23 3.34 6.46 -16.24
N TYR A 24 2.82 5.26 -16.04
CA TYR A 24 2.00 4.61 -17.06
C TYR A 24 0.73 5.42 -17.32
N ILE A 25 0.05 5.82 -16.26
CA ILE A 25 -1.19 6.58 -16.40
C ILE A 25 -0.92 7.93 -17.06
N THR A 26 0.15 8.60 -16.67
CA THR A 26 0.48 9.91 -17.16
C THR A 26 0.95 9.87 -18.62
N ASN A 27 1.87 8.94 -18.92
CA ASN A 27 2.59 8.97 -20.20
C ASN A 27 1.98 8.07 -21.25
N VAL A 28 1.45 6.92 -20.87
CA VAL A 28 0.85 5.99 -21.83
C VAL A 28 -0.63 6.30 -22.01
N LEU A 29 -1.36 6.47 -20.92
CA LEU A 29 -2.77 6.76 -20.98
C LEU A 29 -3.06 8.25 -21.15
N LYS A 30 -2.03 9.10 -21.01
CA LYS A 30 -2.15 10.54 -21.19
C LYS A 30 -3.21 11.17 -20.30
N ASN A 31 -3.27 10.71 -19.05
CA ASN A 31 -4.29 11.17 -18.12
C ASN A 31 -3.69 11.59 -16.79
N THR A 32 -3.15 12.81 -16.77
CA THR A 32 -2.49 13.36 -15.59
C THR A 32 -3.48 13.51 -14.43
N ASP A 33 -4.72 13.92 -14.73
CA ASP A 33 -5.71 14.08 -13.66
C ASP A 33 -6.02 12.76 -12.97
N ALA A 34 -6.11 11.68 -13.72
CA ALA A 34 -6.36 10.38 -13.14
C ALA A 34 -5.19 9.92 -12.28
N ALA A 35 -3.97 10.22 -12.70
CA ALA A 35 -2.79 9.88 -11.91
C ALA A 35 -2.79 10.62 -10.58
N GLU A 36 -3.08 11.92 -10.62
CA GLU A 36 -3.15 12.73 -9.41
C GLU A 36 -4.22 12.22 -8.45
N LYS A 37 -5.38 11.91 -9.00
CA LYS A 37 -6.48 11.42 -8.17
C LYS A 37 -6.13 10.09 -7.51
N LEU A 38 -5.45 9.22 -8.24
CA LEU A 38 -5.03 7.94 -7.69
C LEU A 38 -4.07 8.14 -6.53
N VAL A 39 -3.07 9.02 -6.68
CA VAL A 39 -2.12 9.29 -5.61
C VAL A 39 -2.84 9.83 -4.37
N ASN A 40 -3.78 10.74 -4.55
CA ASN A 40 -4.53 11.29 -3.44
C ASN A 40 -5.35 10.21 -2.73
N ASP A 41 -6.00 9.34 -3.50
CA ASP A 41 -6.78 8.25 -2.91
C ASP A 41 -5.89 7.29 -2.12
N ILE A 42 -4.69 7.01 -2.62
CA ILE A 42 -3.73 6.15 -1.94
C ILE A 42 -3.31 6.77 -0.61
N GLU A 43 -2.97 8.05 -0.63
CA GLU A 43 -2.55 8.75 0.59
C GLU A 43 -3.65 8.77 1.62
N ASP A 44 -4.88 9.04 1.19
CA ASP A 44 -6.03 9.06 2.10
C ASP A 44 -6.25 7.69 2.72
N ALA A 45 -6.16 6.63 1.90
CA ALA A 45 -6.38 5.27 2.38
C ALA A 45 -5.33 4.85 3.39
N ILE A 46 -4.08 5.24 3.16
CA ILE A 46 -3.00 4.91 4.09
C ILE A 46 -3.18 5.66 5.40
N GLN A 47 -3.49 6.96 5.33
CA GLN A 47 -3.69 7.75 6.54
C GLN A 47 -4.86 7.23 7.36
N GLU A 48 -5.93 6.84 6.71
CA GLU A 48 -7.07 6.28 7.42
C GLU A 48 -6.71 4.97 8.12
N ARG A 49 -5.98 4.10 7.43
CA ARG A 49 -5.59 2.81 8.01
C ARG A 49 -4.59 2.99 9.15
N LEU A 50 -3.80 4.05 9.10
CA LEU A 50 -2.81 4.31 10.15
C LEU A 50 -3.48 4.45 11.53
N GLU A 51 -4.71 4.93 11.57
CA GLU A 51 -5.44 5.06 12.81
C GLU A 51 -5.99 3.73 13.32
N TYR A 52 -6.04 2.71 12.45
CA TYR A 52 -6.61 1.41 12.79
C TYR A 52 -5.71 0.29 12.24
N THR A 53 -4.42 0.42 12.47
CA THR A 53 -3.41 -0.38 11.81
C THR A 53 -3.58 -1.89 12.00
N LEU A 54 -4.04 -2.30 13.17
CA LEU A 54 -4.21 -3.72 13.48
C LEU A 54 -5.66 -4.17 13.48
N ALA A 55 -6.57 -3.33 13.01
CA ALA A 55 -8.00 -3.63 13.08
C ALA A 55 -8.44 -4.66 12.04
N PHE A 56 -7.62 -4.94 11.04
CA PHE A 56 -7.99 -5.81 9.94
C PHE A 56 -7.23 -7.12 10.01
N GLU A 57 -7.77 -8.12 9.34
CA GLU A 57 -7.18 -9.43 9.35
C GLU A 57 -5.94 -9.47 8.47
N PRO A 58 -4.82 -9.99 8.99
CA PRO A 58 -3.61 -10.05 8.17
C PRO A 58 -3.72 -11.12 7.09
N PHE A 59 -2.96 -10.90 6.02
CA PHE A 59 -2.83 -11.86 4.94
C PHE A 59 -1.80 -12.91 5.36
N PRO A 60 -2.20 -14.17 5.53
CA PRO A 60 -1.28 -15.18 6.05
C PRO A 60 -0.13 -15.45 5.09
N SER A 61 1.07 -15.60 5.64
CA SER A 61 2.23 -15.93 4.86
C SER A 61 3.16 -16.78 5.71
N LYS A 62 3.53 -17.94 5.19
CA LYS A 62 4.44 -18.82 5.91
C LYS A 62 5.89 -18.45 5.73
N LYS A 63 6.19 -17.53 4.83
CA LYS A 63 7.57 -17.17 4.49
C LYS A 63 8.02 -15.86 5.09
N ARG A 64 7.19 -15.21 5.88
CA ARG A 64 7.49 -13.88 6.41
C ARG A 64 7.48 -13.88 7.91
N ASP A 65 8.37 -13.10 8.48
CA ASP A 65 8.38 -12.91 9.93
C ASP A 65 7.18 -12.10 10.40
N TYR A 66 6.69 -11.23 9.53
CA TYR A 66 5.55 -10.36 9.83
C TYR A 66 4.45 -10.60 8.83
N PRO A 67 3.20 -10.77 9.29
CA PRO A 67 2.10 -10.95 8.34
C PRO A 67 1.83 -9.66 7.60
N TYR A 68 1.41 -9.80 6.35
CA TYR A 68 1.02 -8.65 5.54
C TYR A 68 -0.42 -8.28 5.81
N TYR A 69 -0.67 -6.97 5.81
CA TYR A 69 -2.02 -6.41 5.81
C TYR A 69 -2.27 -5.77 4.45
N ARG A 70 -3.53 -5.69 4.06
CA ARG A 70 -3.91 -5.19 2.74
C ARG A 70 -4.82 -3.99 2.85
N ILE A 71 -4.58 -3.00 1.99
CA ILE A 71 -5.48 -1.87 1.80
C ILE A 71 -5.87 -1.87 0.34
N TYR A 72 -7.17 -1.93 0.06
CA TYR A 72 -7.65 -1.96 -1.31
C TYR A 72 -7.98 -0.55 -1.78
N VAL A 73 -7.40 -0.16 -2.93
CA VAL A 73 -7.68 1.11 -3.55
C VAL A 73 -7.97 0.83 -5.02
N ARG A 74 -9.25 0.89 -5.40
CA ARG A 74 -9.68 0.55 -6.75
C ARG A 74 -9.20 -0.86 -7.11
N ASN A 75 -8.46 -0.99 -8.19
CA ASN A 75 -7.93 -2.29 -8.64
C ASN A 75 -6.56 -2.61 -8.09
N TYR A 76 -6.09 -1.83 -7.13
CA TYR A 76 -4.76 -2.00 -6.55
C TYR A 76 -4.83 -2.43 -5.11
N VAL A 77 -3.75 -3.04 -4.65
CA VAL A 77 -3.63 -3.45 -3.26
C VAL A 77 -2.32 -2.90 -2.71
N ILE A 78 -2.42 -2.24 -1.58
CA ILE A 78 -1.26 -1.76 -0.84
C ILE A 78 -0.98 -2.76 0.26
N TYR A 79 0.26 -3.22 0.35
CA TYR A 79 0.67 -4.19 1.37
C TYR A 79 1.54 -3.52 2.40
N TYR A 80 1.24 -3.76 3.67
CA TYR A 80 2.09 -3.25 4.75
C TYR A 80 2.27 -4.31 5.83
N VAL A 81 3.30 -4.12 6.65
CA VAL A 81 3.51 -4.92 7.85
C VAL A 81 3.59 -3.97 9.04
N VAL A 82 3.46 -4.54 10.22
CA VAL A 82 3.58 -3.77 11.46
C VAL A 82 4.76 -4.30 12.23
N ILE A 83 5.72 -3.42 12.49
CA ILE A 83 6.94 -3.75 13.22
C ILE A 83 7.01 -2.81 14.42
N GLY A 84 6.69 -3.35 15.61
CA GLY A 84 6.61 -2.50 16.80
C GLY A 84 5.54 -1.44 16.63
N ASP A 85 5.94 -0.18 16.65
CA ASP A 85 5.01 0.93 16.46
C ASP A 85 5.11 1.53 15.05
N VAL A 86 5.66 0.78 14.10
CA VAL A 86 5.84 1.25 12.73
C VAL A 86 4.92 0.50 11.79
N MET A 87 4.13 1.25 11.03
CA MET A 87 3.38 0.74 9.90
C MET A 87 4.26 0.92 8.67
N GLU A 88 4.80 -0.18 8.17
CA GLU A 88 5.75 -0.14 7.07
C GLU A 88 5.07 -0.56 5.77
N VAL A 89 4.91 0.39 4.87
CA VAL A 89 4.24 0.18 3.58
C VAL A 89 5.26 -0.37 2.60
N ARG A 90 5.00 -1.59 2.09
CA ARG A 90 6.01 -2.36 1.35
C ARG A 90 5.79 -2.44 -0.13
N ARG A 91 4.55 -2.67 -0.58
CA ARG A 91 4.28 -2.87 -1.99
C ARG A 91 2.97 -2.21 -2.40
N PHE A 92 2.90 -1.84 -3.67
CA PHE A 92 1.68 -1.34 -4.30
C PHE A 92 1.54 -2.11 -5.60
N LEU A 93 0.55 -3.03 -5.65
CA LEU A 93 0.45 -3.96 -6.76
C LEU A 93 -0.95 -3.95 -7.34
N TYR A 94 -1.03 -4.22 -8.65
CA TYR A 94 -2.31 -4.43 -9.28
C TYR A 94 -2.93 -5.70 -8.70
N GLY A 95 -4.19 -5.64 -8.29
CA GLY A 95 -4.80 -6.72 -7.52
C GLY A 95 -4.92 -8.04 -8.25
N ALA A 96 -4.88 -8.02 -9.58
CA ALA A 96 -4.99 -9.25 -10.36
C ALA A 96 -3.67 -10.01 -10.49
N ARG A 97 -2.56 -9.44 -9.99
CA ARG A 97 -1.27 -10.09 -10.09
C ARG A 97 -1.16 -11.25 -9.10
N ASP A 98 -0.28 -12.18 -9.44
CA ASP A 98 0.06 -13.25 -8.51
C ASP A 98 0.94 -12.66 -7.42
N THR A 99 0.34 -12.36 -6.29
CA THR A 99 1.03 -11.66 -5.21
C THR A 99 2.14 -12.50 -4.59
N ASN A 100 2.06 -13.83 -4.71
CA ASN A 100 3.12 -14.68 -4.17
C ASN A 100 4.46 -14.44 -4.85
N ARG A 101 4.45 -13.94 -6.07
CA ARG A 101 5.69 -13.65 -6.78
C ARG A 101 6.33 -12.34 -6.33
N TYR A 102 5.55 -11.44 -5.74
CA TYR A 102 6.01 -10.11 -5.40
C TYR A 102 6.20 -9.89 -3.91
N LEU A 103 5.59 -10.74 -3.12
CA LEU A 103 5.70 -10.65 -1.68
C LEU A 103 6.58 -11.77 -1.16
#